data_8b0f0f73e5f26bebcfc642bbbbb2f6f4
#
_entry.id   8b0f0f73e5f26bebcfc642bbbbb2f6f4
#
_cell.length_a   1.000
_cell.length_b   1.000
_cell.length_c   1.000
_cell.angle_alpha   90.00
_cell.angle_beta   90.00
_cell.angle_gamma   90.00
#
_symmetry.space_group_name_H-M   'P 1'
#
loop_
_entity.id
_entity.type
_entity.pdbx_description
1 polymer ?
#
loop_
_entity_poly.entity_id
_entity_poly.type
_entity_poly.pdbx_seq_one_letter_code
_entity_poly.pdbx_strand_id
1 'polypeptide(L)'
;DFMSEQLDSLNAFTQDVKNTGVRHVVLLGMGGSSLGPKVLRAVFGITPGYPELIILDSTVPDWIISITNVIDPAHTLFLVSSKSGDTLETLTGYRYFRDLVDKALGRETAGGCFVAITDSGSPLEGIARQEGFLRVFTNPPTIGGRYSVLSYFGMVPAALIGIDVSLLLDRAARFQEIISAKMPIQENPGARLGAAIATLAEIGRDKLTLLTSPTLTNFGLWAEQLIAESLGKEGKGVIPIVGEPLIAANHYGNDRLFIDLRLDGDNVSKSDSAVEDLRAAGNPVIQLSLGDRYDIGSEFYRWEYATAVAGAVMEVNPFDQPN
;
A
#
# COMPACT_ATOMS: atom_id res chain seq x y z
N ASP A 1 14.97 8.96 -2.79
CA ASP A 1 16.32 9.06 -2.21
C ASP A 1 16.54 8.08 -1.06
N PHE A 2 15.82 8.16 0.08
CA PHE A 2 16.06 7.27 1.23
C PHE A 2 16.10 5.78 0.86
N MET A 3 15.09 5.24 0.17
CA MET A 3 15.05 3.82 -0.17
C MET A 3 16.09 3.43 -1.22
N SER A 4 16.45 4.33 -2.14
CA SER A 4 17.49 4.05 -3.14
C SER A 4 18.85 3.78 -2.50
N GLU A 5 19.16 4.47 -1.38
CA GLU A 5 20.40 4.25 -0.62
C GLU A 5 20.37 2.93 0.18
N GLN A 6 19.21 2.35 0.39
CA GLN A 6 19.02 1.12 1.18
C GLN A 6 18.92 -0.16 0.34
N LEU A 7 18.90 -0.05 -0.99
CA LEU A 7 18.67 -1.17 -1.91
C LEU A 7 19.66 -2.31 -1.73
N ASP A 8 20.96 -2.01 -1.63
CA ASP A 8 21.99 -3.05 -1.48
C ASP A 8 21.79 -3.84 -0.18
N SER A 9 21.50 -3.15 0.93
CA SER A 9 21.24 -3.75 2.23
C SER A 9 19.96 -4.61 2.22
N LEU A 10 18.91 -4.14 1.52
CA LEU A 10 17.66 -4.86 1.39
C LEU A 10 17.82 -6.10 0.51
N ASN A 11 18.54 -5.99 -0.60
CA ASN A 11 18.83 -7.10 -1.50
C ASN A 11 19.66 -8.18 -0.80
N ALA A 12 20.71 -7.80 -0.06
CA ALA A 12 21.51 -8.74 0.73
C ALA A 12 20.63 -9.49 1.75
N PHE A 13 19.80 -8.77 2.51
CA PHE A 13 18.87 -9.38 3.46
C PHE A 13 17.91 -10.35 2.79
N THR A 14 17.36 -9.99 1.62
CA THR A 14 16.45 -10.86 0.86
C THR A 14 17.13 -12.15 0.42
N GLN A 15 18.38 -12.07 -0.03
CA GLN A 15 19.15 -13.27 -0.42
C GLN A 15 19.46 -14.14 0.80
N ASP A 16 19.81 -13.54 1.93
CA ASP A 16 20.03 -14.29 3.18
C ASP A 16 18.77 -15.07 3.58
N VAL A 17 17.60 -14.41 3.60
CA VAL A 17 16.31 -15.05 3.91
C VAL A 17 15.99 -16.17 2.90
N LYS A 18 16.19 -15.94 1.61
CA LYS A 18 15.97 -16.94 0.57
C LYS A 18 16.80 -18.21 0.80
N ASN A 19 18.04 -18.07 1.27
CA ASN A 19 18.95 -19.17 1.54
C ASN A 19 18.58 -19.98 2.79
N THR A 20 17.71 -19.48 3.68
CA THR A 20 17.28 -20.18 4.88
C THR A 20 16.17 -21.21 4.65
N GLY A 21 15.59 -21.26 3.45
CA GLY A 21 14.47 -22.14 3.13
C GLY A 21 13.11 -21.70 3.68
N VAL A 22 12.97 -20.42 4.04
CA VAL A 22 11.68 -19.81 4.39
C VAL A 22 10.69 -19.98 3.24
N ARG A 23 9.49 -20.49 3.56
CA ARG A 23 8.40 -20.75 2.60
C ARG A 23 7.28 -19.72 2.69
N HIS A 24 7.06 -19.16 3.87
CA HIS A 24 6.04 -18.15 4.11
C HIS A 24 6.63 -16.91 4.77
N VAL A 25 6.16 -15.76 4.35
CA VAL A 25 6.33 -14.48 5.04
C VAL A 25 4.96 -14.06 5.55
N VAL A 26 4.79 -13.97 6.87
CA VAL A 26 3.53 -13.49 7.48
C VAL A 26 3.72 -12.05 7.92
N LEU A 27 3.00 -11.13 7.29
CA LEU A 27 3.02 -9.72 7.66
C LEU A 27 1.89 -9.46 8.66
N LEU A 28 2.28 -8.96 9.84
CA LEU A 28 1.39 -8.52 10.91
C LEU A 28 1.37 -6.99 10.89
N GLY A 29 0.31 -6.39 10.42
CA GLY A 29 0.25 -4.94 10.28
C GLY A 29 -1.14 -4.45 9.92
N MET A 30 -1.43 -3.17 10.24
CA MET A 30 -2.72 -2.54 10.00
C MET A 30 -2.56 -1.32 9.09
N GLY A 31 -3.60 -1.01 8.31
CA GLY A 31 -3.67 0.20 7.48
C GLY A 31 -2.46 0.37 6.56
N GLY A 32 -1.76 1.50 6.64
CA GLY A 32 -0.59 1.79 5.82
C GLY A 32 0.54 0.76 5.92
N SER A 33 0.63 0.01 7.04
CA SER A 33 1.62 -1.05 7.21
C SER A 33 1.28 -2.35 6.47
N SER A 34 0.06 -2.52 5.95
CA SER A 34 -0.40 -3.74 5.27
C SER A 34 -0.95 -3.50 3.86
N LEU A 35 -1.59 -2.36 3.60
CA LEU A 35 -2.29 -2.11 2.33
C LEU A 35 -1.34 -2.02 1.14
N GLY A 36 -0.20 -1.33 1.26
CA GLY A 36 0.82 -1.30 0.22
C GLY A 36 1.33 -2.70 -0.16
N PRO A 37 1.79 -3.51 0.81
CA PRO A 37 2.12 -4.92 0.59
C PRO A 37 1.00 -5.74 -0.05
N LYS A 38 -0.25 -5.50 0.34
CA LYS A 38 -1.44 -6.19 -0.22
C LYS A 38 -1.63 -5.88 -1.71
N VAL A 39 -1.44 -4.61 -2.10
CA VAL A 39 -1.44 -4.20 -3.51
C VAL A 39 -0.32 -4.90 -4.26
N LEU A 40 0.92 -4.81 -3.77
CA LEU A 40 2.09 -5.37 -4.44
C LEU A 40 1.97 -6.89 -4.61
N ARG A 41 1.54 -7.61 -3.57
CA ARG A 41 1.27 -9.06 -3.66
C ARG A 41 0.21 -9.38 -4.73
N ALA A 42 -0.85 -8.59 -4.81
CA ALA A 42 -1.93 -8.83 -5.78
C ALA A 42 -1.47 -8.57 -7.22
N VAL A 43 -0.71 -7.49 -7.46
CA VAL A 43 -0.22 -7.10 -8.77
C VAL A 43 0.82 -8.07 -9.31
N PHE A 44 1.74 -8.53 -8.47
CA PHE A 44 2.88 -9.36 -8.91
C PHE A 44 2.62 -10.86 -8.74
N GLY A 45 1.74 -11.25 -7.82
CA GLY A 45 1.45 -12.64 -7.53
C GLY A 45 2.58 -13.35 -6.77
N ILE A 46 2.71 -14.66 -7.00
CA ILE A 46 3.75 -15.51 -6.40
C ILE A 46 4.92 -15.62 -7.38
N THR A 47 6.11 -15.26 -6.94
CA THR A 47 7.35 -15.41 -7.71
C THR A 47 7.99 -16.76 -7.44
N PRO A 48 8.23 -17.62 -8.45
CA PRO A 48 8.87 -18.91 -8.23
C PRO A 48 10.21 -18.79 -7.53
N GLY A 49 10.42 -19.61 -6.49
CA GLY A 49 11.65 -19.63 -5.70
C GLY A 49 11.72 -18.58 -4.59
N TYR A 50 10.64 -17.84 -4.36
CA TYR A 50 10.47 -16.91 -3.25
C TYR A 50 9.33 -17.35 -2.32
N PRO A 51 9.33 -16.90 -1.05
CA PRO A 51 8.25 -17.22 -0.10
C PRO A 51 6.90 -16.63 -0.55
N GLU A 52 5.82 -17.27 -0.11
CA GLU A 52 4.49 -16.69 -0.23
C GLU A 52 4.25 -15.66 0.88
N LEU A 53 3.75 -14.46 0.52
CA LEU A 53 3.34 -13.43 1.48
C LEU A 53 1.89 -13.66 1.93
N ILE A 54 1.71 -13.83 3.22
CA ILE A 54 0.40 -13.86 3.87
C ILE A 54 0.25 -12.59 4.70
N ILE A 55 -0.86 -11.87 4.55
CA ILE A 55 -1.07 -10.61 5.26
C ILE A 55 -2.16 -10.84 6.31
N LEU A 56 -1.82 -10.58 7.56
CA LEU A 56 -2.75 -10.54 8.68
C LEU A 56 -2.97 -9.08 9.11
N ASP A 57 -4.05 -8.52 8.62
CA ASP A 57 -4.53 -7.17 8.95
C ASP A 57 -5.87 -7.21 9.71
N SER A 58 -6.01 -8.21 10.58
CA SER A 58 -7.23 -8.46 11.34
C SER A 58 -6.93 -9.21 12.65
N THR A 59 -7.79 -9.03 13.64
CA THR A 59 -7.79 -9.80 14.89
C THR A 59 -8.86 -10.89 14.94
N VAL A 60 -9.53 -11.16 13.81
CA VAL A 60 -10.56 -12.21 13.72
C VAL A 60 -9.93 -13.58 13.96
N PRO A 61 -10.37 -14.34 15.00
CA PRO A 61 -9.73 -15.59 15.40
C PRO A 61 -9.67 -16.64 14.27
N ASP A 62 -10.72 -16.76 13.48
CA ASP A 62 -10.77 -17.73 12.39
C ASP A 62 -9.70 -17.48 11.33
N TRP A 63 -9.39 -16.21 11.06
CA TRP A 63 -8.31 -15.86 10.14
C TRP A 63 -6.95 -16.23 10.73
N ILE A 64 -6.71 -15.90 11.99
CA ILE A 64 -5.46 -16.24 12.69
C ILE A 64 -5.26 -17.79 12.68
N ILE A 65 -6.31 -18.53 12.99
CA ILE A 65 -6.30 -20.01 12.97
C ILE A 65 -6.03 -20.53 11.55
N SER A 66 -6.65 -19.95 10.54
CA SER A 66 -6.43 -20.38 9.15
C SER A 66 -4.97 -20.20 8.72
N ILE A 67 -4.32 -19.09 9.09
CA ILE A 67 -2.90 -18.87 8.85
C ILE A 67 -2.07 -19.88 9.61
N THR A 68 -2.37 -20.10 10.89
CA THR A 68 -1.66 -21.07 11.75
C THR A 68 -1.67 -22.48 11.15
N ASN A 69 -2.76 -22.88 10.53
CA ASN A 69 -2.91 -24.20 9.91
C ASN A 69 -2.15 -24.37 8.58
N VAL A 70 -1.79 -23.26 7.93
CA VAL A 70 -1.09 -23.28 6.63
C VAL A 70 0.43 -23.19 6.80
N ILE A 71 0.89 -22.45 7.81
CA ILE A 71 2.32 -22.19 8.00
C ILE A 71 3.03 -23.30 8.78
N ASP A 72 4.32 -23.44 8.51
CA ASP A 72 5.26 -24.17 9.37
C ASP A 72 6.13 -23.12 10.10
N PRO A 73 6.05 -23.00 11.44
CA PRO A 73 6.79 -21.97 12.18
C PRO A 73 8.30 -22.00 11.93
N ALA A 74 8.88 -23.18 11.66
CA ALA A 74 10.31 -23.33 11.40
C ALA A 74 10.72 -22.79 10.01
N HIS A 75 9.77 -22.62 9.09
CA HIS A 75 10.00 -22.14 7.73
C HIS A 75 9.18 -20.88 7.43
N THR A 76 8.88 -20.09 8.47
CA THR A 76 8.09 -18.86 8.36
C THR A 76 8.85 -17.68 8.94
N LEU A 77 8.90 -16.57 8.19
CA LEU A 77 9.38 -15.30 8.66
C LEU A 77 8.20 -14.37 8.96
N PHE A 78 8.17 -13.79 10.14
CA PHE A 78 7.10 -12.86 10.56
C PHE A 78 7.59 -11.42 10.47
N LEU A 79 6.89 -10.59 9.69
CA LEU A 79 7.12 -9.15 9.62
C LEU A 79 6.16 -8.46 10.58
N VAL A 80 6.66 -7.96 11.70
CA VAL A 80 5.90 -7.13 12.64
C VAL A 80 6.00 -5.68 12.17
N SER A 81 4.93 -5.17 11.58
CA SER A 81 4.92 -3.92 10.83
C SER A 81 3.99 -2.91 11.50
N SER A 82 4.55 -1.92 12.19
CA SER A 82 3.81 -0.85 12.87
C SER A 82 4.64 0.41 12.93
N LYS A 83 4.12 1.52 12.38
CA LYS A 83 4.79 2.83 12.39
C LYS A 83 5.03 3.33 13.81
N SER A 84 3.97 3.45 14.63
CA SER A 84 4.06 3.87 16.02
C SER A 84 4.75 2.85 16.91
N GLY A 85 4.72 1.57 16.51
CA GLY A 85 5.29 0.46 17.27
C GLY A 85 4.45 -0.01 18.45
N ASP A 86 3.23 0.53 18.63
CA ASP A 86 2.32 0.22 19.74
C ASP A 86 0.90 -0.19 19.25
N THR A 87 0.69 -0.34 17.94
CA THR A 87 -0.59 -0.77 17.39
C THR A 87 -1.03 -2.09 18.04
N LEU A 88 -2.15 -2.06 18.75
CA LEU A 88 -2.63 -3.15 19.60
C LEU A 88 -2.83 -4.45 18.82
N GLU A 89 -3.44 -4.37 17.65
CA GLU A 89 -3.72 -5.52 16.78
C GLU A 89 -2.42 -6.19 16.31
N THR A 90 -1.46 -5.37 15.86
CA THR A 90 -0.14 -5.85 15.41
C THR A 90 0.61 -6.54 16.55
N LEU A 91 0.65 -5.91 17.73
CA LEU A 91 1.32 -6.49 18.90
C LEU A 91 0.60 -7.73 19.44
N THR A 92 -0.71 -7.80 19.34
CA THR A 92 -1.49 -9.00 19.70
C THR A 92 -1.18 -10.16 18.76
N GLY A 93 -1.17 -9.90 17.45
CA GLY A 93 -0.74 -10.88 16.45
C GLY A 93 0.70 -11.35 16.69
N TYR A 94 1.62 -10.41 16.95
CA TYR A 94 2.99 -10.75 17.32
C TYR A 94 3.07 -11.70 18.53
N ARG A 95 2.40 -11.40 19.63
CA ARG A 95 2.41 -12.23 20.84
C ARG A 95 1.88 -13.62 20.58
N TYR A 96 0.82 -13.73 19.79
CA TYR A 96 0.25 -15.04 19.42
C TYR A 96 1.25 -15.88 18.62
N PHE A 97 1.82 -15.34 17.55
CA PHE A 97 2.78 -16.06 16.72
C PHE A 97 4.11 -16.27 17.42
N ARG A 98 4.51 -15.37 18.33
CA ARG A 98 5.70 -15.56 19.15
C ARG A 98 5.55 -16.80 20.07
N ASP A 99 4.40 -16.95 20.73
CA ASP A 99 4.12 -18.14 21.56
C ASP A 99 4.10 -19.42 20.71
N LEU A 100 3.57 -19.35 19.49
CA LEU A 100 3.58 -20.47 18.54
C LEU A 100 5.01 -20.88 18.16
N VAL A 101 5.88 -19.92 17.83
CA VAL A 101 7.27 -20.16 17.44
C VAL A 101 8.10 -20.60 18.66
N ASP A 102 7.89 -20.00 19.84
CA ASP A 102 8.54 -20.40 21.09
C ASP A 102 8.29 -21.89 21.42
N LYS A 103 7.05 -22.37 21.19
CA LYS A 103 6.68 -23.79 21.37
C LYS A 103 7.32 -24.71 20.35
N ALA A 104 7.50 -24.24 19.12
CA ALA A 104 8.05 -25.04 18.02
C ALA A 104 9.58 -25.12 18.04
N LEU A 105 10.27 -24.00 18.32
CA LEU A 105 11.73 -23.87 18.14
C LEU A 105 12.50 -23.57 19.44
N GLY A 106 11.79 -23.28 20.53
CA GLY A 106 12.38 -22.82 21.78
C GLY A 106 12.60 -21.30 21.80
N ARG A 107 12.47 -20.72 22.98
CA ARG A 107 12.45 -19.27 23.19
C ARG A 107 13.73 -18.55 22.76
N GLU A 108 14.87 -19.18 22.89
CA GLU A 108 16.16 -18.59 22.53
C GLU A 108 16.35 -18.39 21.03
N THR A 109 15.77 -19.27 20.22
CA THR A 109 15.86 -19.25 18.76
C THR A 109 14.73 -18.48 18.07
N ALA A 110 13.58 -18.41 18.74
CA ALA A 110 12.33 -17.90 18.15
C ALA A 110 12.44 -16.45 17.65
N GLY A 111 13.24 -15.60 18.31
CA GLY A 111 13.46 -14.21 17.88
C GLY A 111 13.95 -14.09 16.43
N GLY A 112 14.79 -15.02 15.99
CA GLY A 112 15.31 -15.07 14.63
C GLY A 112 14.27 -15.31 13.52
N CYS A 113 13.03 -15.67 13.89
CA CYS A 113 11.92 -15.78 12.95
C CYS A 113 11.13 -14.47 12.76
N PHE A 114 11.54 -13.39 13.43
CA PHE A 114 10.82 -12.12 13.40
C PHE A 114 11.69 -10.99 12.85
N VAL A 115 11.04 -10.07 12.13
CA VAL A 115 11.60 -8.82 11.62
C VAL A 115 10.66 -7.70 12.01
N ALA A 116 11.20 -6.58 12.49
CA ALA A 116 10.42 -5.38 12.77
C ALA A 116 10.54 -4.37 11.62
N ILE A 117 9.42 -3.75 11.25
CA ILE A 117 9.36 -2.58 10.37
C ILE A 117 8.63 -1.50 11.15
N THR A 118 9.34 -0.41 11.51
CA THR A 118 8.81 0.59 12.41
C THR A 118 9.56 1.92 12.28
N ASP A 119 9.11 2.96 12.98
CA ASP A 119 9.87 4.20 13.10
C ASP A 119 11.01 4.07 14.13
N SER A 120 12.06 4.86 13.93
CA SER A 120 13.16 4.93 14.89
C SER A 120 12.67 5.43 16.27
N GLY A 121 13.11 4.76 17.33
CA GLY A 121 12.73 5.09 18.71
C GLY A 121 11.37 4.56 19.16
N SER A 122 10.69 3.79 18.32
CA SER A 122 9.38 3.21 18.67
C SER A 122 9.47 2.11 19.72
N PRO A 123 8.38 1.82 20.46
CA PRO A 123 8.33 0.66 21.37
C PRO A 123 8.67 -0.67 20.68
N LEU A 124 8.24 -0.88 19.43
CA LEU A 124 8.52 -2.09 18.67
C LEU A 124 10.02 -2.26 18.38
N GLU A 125 10.75 -1.18 18.13
CA GLU A 125 12.21 -1.24 18.00
C GLU A 125 12.86 -1.78 19.29
N GLY A 126 12.40 -1.30 20.46
CA GLY A 126 12.85 -1.79 21.77
C GLY A 126 12.55 -3.27 21.97
N ILE A 127 11.33 -3.71 21.68
CA ILE A 127 10.90 -5.12 21.76
C ILE A 127 11.78 -5.98 20.84
N ALA A 128 11.97 -5.56 19.59
CA ALA A 128 12.74 -6.32 18.62
C ALA A 128 14.20 -6.55 19.04
N ARG A 129 14.83 -5.53 19.62
CA ARG A 129 16.20 -5.63 20.17
C ARG A 129 16.25 -6.56 21.38
N GLN A 130 15.31 -6.42 22.31
CA GLN A 130 15.27 -7.20 23.55
C GLN A 130 14.98 -8.69 23.27
N GLU A 131 14.12 -8.98 22.29
CA GLU A 131 13.67 -10.33 21.97
C GLU A 131 14.46 -10.99 20.84
N GLY A 132 15.54 -10.36 20.38
CA GLY A 132 16.48 -10.93 19.42
C GLY A 132 15.90 -11.13 18.03
N PHE A 133 15.13 -10.16 17.51
CA PHE A 133 14.64 -10.22 16.15
C PHE A 133 15.79 -10.28 15.13
N LEU A 134 15.55 -10.98 14.04
CA LEU A 134 16.51 -11.16 12.95
C LEU A 134 16.99 -9.80 12.38
N ARG A 135 16.07 -8.87 12.21
CA ARG A 135 16.36 -7.55 11.66
C ARG A 135 15.34 -6.51 12.15
N VAL A 136 15.77 -5.25 12.20
CA VAL A 136 14.89 -4.10 12.40
C VAL A 136 15.12 -3.14 11.25
N PHE A 137 14.06 -2.78 10.54
CA PHE A 137 14.03 -1.75 9.51
C PHE A 137 13.35 -0.50 10.06
N THR A 138 14.13 0.56 10.23
CA THR A 138 13.63 1.82 10.78
C THR A 138 13.38 2.84 9.69
N ASN A 139 12.14 3.34 9.61
CA ASN A 139 11.74 4.38 8.67
C ASN A 139 12.00 5.79 9.24
N PRO A 140 12.18 6.80 8.37
CA PRO A 140 12.13 8.18 8.79
C PRO A 140 10.76 8.51 9.40
N PRO A 141 10.71 9.13 10.60
CA PRO A 141 9.45 9.38 11.31
C PRO A 141 8.57 10.42 10.61
N THR A 142 9.13 11.15 9.65
CA THR A 142 8.42 12.16 8.84
C THR A 142 7.50 11.56 7.78
N ILE A 143 7.60 10.25 7.50
CA ILE A 143 6.73 9.58 6.53
C ILE A 143 5.46 9.15 7.24
N GLY A 144 4.31 9.70 6.85
CA GLY A 144 3.00 9.29 7.36
C GLY A 144 2.63 7.85 6.95
N GLY A 145 1.84 7.12 7.77
CA GLY A 145 1.53 5.71 7.51
C GLY A 145 0.89 5.47 6.13
N ARG A 146 -0.08 6.28 5.72
CA ARG A 146 -0.76 6.17 4.43
C ARG A 146 0.11 6.59 3.22
N TYR A 147 1.24 7.29 3.47
CA TYR A 147 2.24 7.70 2.47
C TYR A 147 3.48 6.80 2.49
N SER A 148 3.44 5.65 3.13
CA SER A 148 4.64 4.86 3.44
C SER A 148 4.89 3.68 2.50
N VAL A 149 4.07 3.49 1.47
CA VAL A 149 4.19 2.32 0.58
C VAL A 149 5.55 2.24 -0.12
N LEU A 150 6.15 3.36 -0.50
CA LEU A 150 7.49 3.42 -1.11
C LEU A 150 8.64 3.50 -0.08
N SER A 151 8.37 3.19 1.19
CA SER A 151 9.36 3.04 2.26
C SER A 151 9.57 1.56 2.60
N TYR A 152 10.29 1.26 3.69
CA TYR A 152 10.43 -0.12 4.17
C TYR A 152 9.10 -0.85 4.40
N PHE A 153 8.00 -0.12 4.70
CA PHE A 153 6.69 -0.74 4.90
C PHE A 153 6.18 -1.49 3.66
N GLY A 154 6.43 -0.97 2.46
CA GLY A 154 6.10 -1.68 1.22
C GLY A 154 7.28 -2.45 0.64
N MET A 155 8.51 -1.90 0.72
CA MET A 155 9.66 -2.43 -0.01
C MET A 155 10.27 -3.69 0.61
N VAL A 156 10.25 -3.84 1.95
CA VAL A 156 10.74 -5.07 2.61
C VAL A 156 9.87 -6.27 2.23
N PRO A 157 8.53 -6.27 2.41
CA PRO A 157 7.71 -7.39 1.99
C PRO A 157 7.77 -7.62 0.47
N ALA A 158 7.87 -6.56 -0.36
CA ALA A 158 8.00 -6.68 -1.81
C ALA A 158 9.28 -7.45 -2.22
N ALA A 159 10.42 -7.05 -1.66
CA ALA A 159 11.70 -7.72 -1.93
C ALA A 159 11.68 -9.19 -1.52
N LEU A 160 11.13 -9.50 -0.34
CA LEU A 160 11.04 -10.86 0.18
C LEU A 160 10.22 -11.80 -0.69
N ILE A 161 9.25 -11.30 -1.47
CA ILE A 161 8.47 -12.10 -2.43
C ILE A 161 9.00 -12.03 -3.86
N GLY A 162 10.19 -11.47 -4.05
CA GLY A 162 10.89 -11.48 -5.34
C GLY A 162 10.46 -10.40 -6.32
N ILE A 163 9.87 -9.31 -5.85
CA ILE A 163 9.62 -8.12 -6.69
C ILE A 163 10.95 -7.38 -6.83
N ASP A 164 11.27 -6.94 -8.04
CA ASP A 164 12.41 -6.05 -8.29
C ASP A 164 12.10 -4.64 -7.75
N VAL A 165 12.48 -4.43 -6.49
CA VAL A 165 12.26 -3.16 -5.78
C VAL A 165 13.06 -2.02 -6.43
N SER A 166 14.21 -2.31 -7.04
CA SER A 166 15.01 -1.32 -7.74
C SER A 166 14.23 -0.75 -8.93
N LEU A 167 13.64 -1.62 -9.74
CA LEU A 167 12.83 -1.21 -10.90
C LEU A 167 11.56 -0.48 -10.46
N LEU A 168 10.90 -0.94 -9.40
CA LEU A 168 9.70 -0.28 -8.87
C LEU A 168 10.00 1.15 -8.40
N LEU A 169 11.10 1.34 -7.66
CA LEU A 169 11.53 2.66 -7.18
C LEU A 169 12.03 3.56 -8.32
N ASP A 170 12.68 2.98 -9.34
CA ASP A 170 13.09 3.73 -10.54
C ASP A 170 11.87 4.30 -11.28
N ARG A 171 10.78 3.53 -11.41
CA ARG A 171 9.53 4.04 -11.99
C ARG A 171 8.96 5.21 -11.19
N ALA A 172 8.92 5.10 -9.86
CA ALA A 172 8.47 6.20 -9.00
C ALA A 172 9.37 7.44 -9.12
N ALA A 173 10.70 7.25 -9.14
CA ALA A 173 11.66 8.35 -9.27
C ALA A 173 11.54 9.07 -10.63
N ARG A 174 11.38 8.33 -11.72
CA ARG A 174 11.15 8.92 -13.04
C ARG A 174 9.86 9.74 -13.07
N PHE A 175 8.80 9.26 -12.43
CA PHE A 175 7.58 10.03 -12.33
C PHE A 175 7.78 11.30 -11.50
N GLN A 176 8.53 11.23 -10.39
CA GLN A 176 8.92 12.41 -9.60
C GLN A 176 9.68 13.44 -10.44
N GLU A 177 10.60 13.02 -11.31
CA GLU A 177 11.31 13.91 -12.21
C GLU A 177 10.37 14.61 -13.21
N ILE A 178 9.42 13.86 -13.77
CA ILE A 178 8.40 14.40 -14.69
C ILE A 178 7.57 15.49 -14.01
N ILE A 179 7.12 15.26 -12.77
CA ILE A 179 6.28 16.23 -12.03
C ILE A 179 7.10 17.26 -11.23
N SER A 180 8.37 17.42 -11.56
CA SER A 180 9.25 18.37 -10.85
C SER A 180 8.72 19.81 -10.91
N ALA A 181 9.23 20.66 -10.01
CA ALA A 181 8.84 22.07 -9.92
C ALA A 181 9.11 22.89 -11.21
N LYS A 182 9.83 22.32 -12.18
CA LYS A 182 10.09 22.94 -13.50
C LYS A 182 8.94 22.73 -14.50
N MET A 183 8.05 21.76 -14.26
CA MET A 183 6.92 21.48 -15.13
C MET A 183 5.80 22.49 -14.84
N PRO A 184 5.20 23.13 -15.86
CA PRO A 184 4.01 23.96 -15.68
C PRO A 184 2.90 23.15 -15.00
N ILE A 185 2.23 23.73 -14.00
CA ILE A 185 1.23 23.01 -13.19
C ILE A 185 0.08 22.44 -14.04
N GLN A 186 -0.24 23.12 -15.15
CA GLN A 186 -1.27 22.71 -16.10
C GLN A 186 -0.90 21.44 -16.87
N GLU A 187 0.39 21.15 -16.98
CA GLU A 187 0.93 19.95 -17.67
C GLU A 187 1.27 18.84 -16.69
N ASN A 188 1.40 19.15 -15.39
CA ASN A 188 1.77 18.22 -14.33
C ASN A 188 0.63 17.20 -14.08
N PRO A 189 0.83 15.91 -14.41
CA PRO A 189 -0.23 14.91 -14.33
C PRO A 189 -0.69 14.59 -12.90
N GLY A 190 0.20 14.72 -11.91
CA GLY A 190 -0.17 14.56 -10.51
C GLY A 190 -0.97 15.77 -9.99
N ALA A 191 -0.56 16.99 -10.35
CA ALA A 191 -1.29 18.21 -9.98
C ALA A 191 -2.67 18.26 -10.64
N ARG A 192 -2.76 17.88 -11.91
CA ARG A 192 -4.05 17.81 -12.62
C ARG A 192 -5.03 16.83 -11.96
N LEU A 193 -4.53 15.66 -11.55
CA LEU A 193 -5.35 14.67 -10.85
C LEU A 193 -5.85 15.24 -9.51
N GLY A 194 -4.96 15.79 -8.69
CA GLY A 194 -5.32 16.36 -7.38
C GLY A 194 -6.28 17.54 -7.50
N ALA A 195 -6.02 18.47 -8.43
CA ALA A 195 -6.90 19.60 -8.70
C ALA A 195 -8.30 19.13 -9.18
N ALA A 196 -8.36 18.14 -10.07
CA ALA A 196 -9.64 17.61 -10.53
C ALA A 196 -10.44 16.96 -9.39
N ILE A 197 -9.79 16.18 -8.51
CA ILE A 197 -10.43 15.58 -7.33
C ILE A 197 -11.01 16.68 -6.43
N ALA A 198 -10.22 17.70 -6.09
CA ALA A 198 -10.62 18.75 -5.16
C ALA A 198 -11.71 19.64 -5.75
N THR A 199 -11.51 20.18 -6.96
CA THR A 199 -12.46 21.12 -7.57
C THR A 199 -13.81 20.47 -7.88
N LEU A 200 -13.82 19.19 -8.25
CA LEU A 200 -15.07 18.45 -8.45
C LEU A 200 -15.79 18.19 -7.11
N ALA A 201 -15.04 17.90 -6.05
CA ALA A 201 -15.62 17.74 -4.71
C ALA A 201 -16.25 19.06 -4.21
N GLU A 202 -15.59 20.21 -4.43
CA GLU A 202 -16.13 21.54 -4.05
C GLU A 202 -17.45 21.89 -4.73
N ILE A 203 -17.70 21.38 -5.93
CA ILE A 203 -18.98 21.57 -6.63
C ILE A 203 -19.97 20.42 -6.40
N GLY A 204 -19.74 19.60 -5.38
CA GLY A 204 -20.64 18.52 -4.95
C GLY A 204 -20.42 17.16 -5.64
N ARG A 205 -19.32 16.97 -6.39
CA ARG A 205 -18.89 15.65 -6.90
C ARG A 205 -17.84 15.07 -6.00
N ASP A 206 -18.22 14.77 -4.77
CA ASP A 206 -17.34 14.35 -3.68
C ASP A 206 -17.15 12.83 -3.56
N LYS A 207 -17.83 12.05 -4.40
CA LYS A 207 -17.71 10.59 -4.43
C LYS A 207 -16.79 10.15 -5.56
N LEU A 208 -15.56 9.76 -5.21
CA LEU A 208 -14.57 9.26 -6.15
C LEU A 208 -14.73 7.75 -6.32
N THR A 209 -15.32 7.33 -7.43
CA THR A 209 -15.48 5.91 -7.76
C THR A 209 -14.25 5.43 -8.55
N LEU A 210 -13.53 4.46 -8.00
CA LEU A 210 -12.36 3.89 -8.62
C LEU A 210 -12.72 2.61 -9.39
N LEU A 211 -12.60 2.68 -10.70
CA LEU A 211 -12.69 1.53 -11.60
C LEU A 211 -11.27 1.04 -11.85
N THR A 212 -11.04 -0.26 -11.72
CA THR A 212 -9.70 -0.83 -11.92
C THR A 212 -9.76 -2.03 -12.84
N SER A 213 -8.71 -2.20 -13.66
CA SER A 213 -8.52 -3.47 -14.34
C SER A 213 -8.24 -4.61 -13.33
N PRO A 214 -8.49 -5.87 -13.69
CA PRO A 214 -8.47 -7.01 -12.74
C PRO A 214 -7.21 -7.10 -11.88
N THR A 215 -6.04 -6.93 -12.48
CA THR A 215 -4.75 -7.00 -11.77
C THR A 215 -4.59 -5.88 -10.71
N LEU A 216 -5.24 -4.73 -10.91
CA LEU A 216 -5.11 -3.55 -10.05
C LEU A 216 -6.21 -3.43 -8.99
N THR A 217 -7.08 -4.43 -8.84
CA THR A 217 -8.25 -4.35 -7.96
C THR A 217 -7.91 -3.94 -6.52
N ASN A 218 -6.82 -4.46 -5.96
CA ASN A 218 -6.42 -4.12 -4.59
C ASN A 218 -5.81 -2.72 -4.44
N PHE A 219 -5.44 -2.04 -5.54
CA PHE A 219 -4.96 -0.66 -5.51
C PHE A 219 -6.01 0.27 -4.90
N GLY A 220 -7.28 -0.01 -5.16
CA GLY A 220 -8.39 0.76 -4.62
C GLY A 220 -8.42 0.81 -3.09
N LEU A 221 -8.10 -0.30 -2.41
CA LEU A 221 -8.09 -0.35 -0.94
C LEU A 221 -7.02 0.58 -0.33
N TRP A 222 -5.86 0.67 -0.97
CA TRP A 222 -4.81 1.60 -0.55
C TRP A 222 -5.18 3.06 -0.85
N ALA A 223 -5.72 3.32 -2.04
CA ALA A 223 -6.17 4.65 -2.45
C ALA A 223 -7.33 5.15 -1.57
N GLU A 224 -8.22 4.25 -1.14
CA GLU A 224 -9.31 4.56 -0.22
C GLU A 224 -8.77 5.13 1.09
N GLN A 225 -7.83 4.45 1.74
CA GLN A 225 -7.22 4.98 2.97
C GLN A 225 -6.50 6.30 2.71
N LEU A 226 -5.69 6.37 1.65
CA LEU A 226 -4.92 7.57 1.34
C LEU A 226 -5.84 8.80 1.22
N ILE A 227 -6.91 8.69 0.44
CA ILE A 227 -7.81 9.81 0.17
C ILE A 227 -8.70 10.13 1.37
N ALA A 228 -9.39 9.13 1.92
CA ALA A 228 -10.35 9.35 3.00
C ALA A 228 -9.69 9.96 4.24
N GLU A 229 -8.57 9.39 4.68
CA GLU A 229 -7.84 9.85 5.87
C GLU A 229 -7.14 11.20 5.66
N SER A 230 -6.67 11.48 4.43
CA SER A 230 -5.97 12.73 4.13
C SER A 230 -6.90 13.92 3.92
N LEU A 231 -8.04 13.72 3.25
CA LEU A 231 -8.94 14.80 2.85
C LEU A 231 -10.20 14.92 3.70
N GLY A 232 -10.56 13.87 4.47
CA GLY A 232 -11.74 13.85 5.33
C GLY A 232 -11.53 14.60 6.64
N LYS A 233 -11.46 15.95 6.58
CA LYS A 233 -11.15 16.82 7.72
C LYS A 233 -11.98 18.09 7.68
N GLU A 234 -12.25 18.67 8.84
CA GLU A 234 -12.87 20.00 8.98
C GLU A 234 -14.23 20.14 8.26
N GLY A 235 -14.99 19.05 8.19
CA GLY A 235 -16.28 19.01 7.49
C GLY A 235 -16.18 18.95 5.97
N LYS A 236 -14.98 18.84 5.41
CA LYS A 236 -14.68 18.60 4.00
C LYS A 236 -14.28 17.16 3.76
N GLY A 237 -14.26 16.70 2.52
CA GLY A 237 -13.74 15.39 2.20
C GLY A 237 -14.09 14.92 0.80
N VAL A 238 -13.42 13.86 0.42
CA VAL A 238 -13.73 13.04 -0.76
C VAL A 238 -13.99 11.63 -0.27
N ILE A 239 -15.08 11.04 -0.70
CA ILE A 239 -15.48 9.68 -0.34
C ILE A 239 -15.02 8.74 -1.45
N PRO A 240 -13.93 7.98 -1.26
CA PRO A 240 -13.54 6.98 -2.24
C PRO A 240 -14.50 5.79 -2.20
N ILE A 241 -14.89 5.32 -3.39
CA ILE A 241 -15.77 4.16 -3.56
C ILE A 241 -15.03 3.12 -4.39
N VAL A 242 -14.78 1.97 -3.77
CA VAL A 242 -13.96 0.90 -4.31
C VAL A 242 -14.74 -0.39 -4.38
N GLY A 243 -14.58 -1.14 -5.48
CA GLY A 243 -15.23 -2.43 -5.65
C GLY A 243 -16.75 -2.36 -5.84
N GLU A 244 -17.31 -1.18 -6.14
CA GLU A 244 -18.70 -1.03 -6.47
C GLU A 244 -19.03 -1.78 -7.78
N PRO A 245 -20.04 -2.64 -7.82
CA PRO A 245 -20.50 -3.22 -9.07
C PRO A 245 -20.95 -2.15 -10.04
N LEU A 246 -20.50 -2.23 -11.30
CA LEU A 246 -20.95 -1.31 -12.34
C LEU A 246 -22.43 -1.50 -12.59
N ILE A 247 -23.17 -0.39 -12.53
CA ILE A 247 -24.60 -0.29 -12.87
C ILE A 247 -24.77 0.60 -14.11
N ALA A 248 -26.00 0.70 -14.63
CA ALA A 248 -26.27 1.56 -15.76
C ALA A 248 -25.98 3.04 -15.42
N ALA A 249 -25.37 3.76 -16.36
CA ALA A 249 -24.84 5.11 -16.15
C ALA A 249 -25.89 6.13 -15.63
N ASN A 250 -27.15 5.95 -15.99
CA ASN A 250 -28.26 6.81 -15.55
C ASN A 250 -28.75 6.55 -14.10
N HIS A 251 -28.22 5.53 -13.43
CA HIS A 251 -28.49 5.28 -12.01
C HIS A 251 -27.47 5.94 -11.07
N TYR A 252 -26.38 6.48 -11.59
CA TYR A 252 -25.44 7.25 -10.79
C TYR A 252 -25.94 8.68 -10.59
N GLY A 253 -25.76 9.22 -9.39
CA GLY A 253 -26.02 10.61 -9.07
C GLY A 253 -25.01 11.59 -9.70
N ASN A 254 -25.34 12.88 -9.65
CA ASN A 254 -24.42 13.94 -10.13
C ASN A 254 -23.27 14.23 -9.16
N ASP A 255 -23.08 13.42 -8.15
CA ASP A 255 -22.11 13.56 -7.07
C ASP A 255 -20.83 12.71 -7.29
N ARG A 256 -20.66 12.12 -8.48
CA ARG A 256 -19.57 11.20 -8.81
C ARG A 256 -18.48 11.85 -9.64
N LEU A 257 -17.23 11.46 -9.33
CA LEU A 257 -16.07 11.45 -10.19
C LEU A 257 -15.63 10.01 -10.39
N PHE A 258 -15.42 9.58 -11.62
CA PHE A 258 -14.91 8.24 -11.94
C PHE A 258 -13.43 8.33 -12.32
N ILE A 259 -12.61 7.43 -11.76
CA ILE A 259 -11.21 7.22 -12.19
C ILE A 259 -11.10 5.80 -12.65
N ASP A 260 -10.71 5.63 -13.92
CA ASP A 260 -10.53 4.33 -14.58
C ASP A 260 -9.03 4.03 -14.69
N LEU A 261 -8.53 3.15 -13.83
CA LEU A 261 -7.12 2.77 -13.74
C LEU A 261 -6.90 1.43 -14.43
N ARG A 262 -6.07 1.42 -15.46
CA ARG A 262 -5.87 0.28 -16.36
C ARG A 262 -4.43 -0.17 -16.40
N LEU A 263 -4.25 -1.49 -16.47
CA LEU A 263 -2.98 -2.12 -16.82
C LEU A 263 -3.07 -2.67 -18.24
N ASP A 264 -2.10 -2.35 -19.07
CA ASP A 264 -2.03 -2.89 -20.43
C ASP A 264 -1.94 -4.42 -20.39
N GLY A 265 -2.74 -5.06 -21.23
CA GLY A 265 -2.85 -6.51 -21.30
C GLY A 265 -3.93 -7.14 -20.41
N ASP A 266 -4.51 -6.40 -19.48
CA ASP A 266 -5.68 -6.86 -18.73
C ASP A 266 -6.94 -6.87 -19.61
N ASN A 267 -7.86 -7.78 -19.32
CA ASN A 267 -9.16 -7.82 -20.01
C ASN A 267 -10.11 -6.76 -19.42
N VAL A 268 -10.25 -5.65 -20.12
CA VAL A 268 -11.09 -4.50 -19.72
C VAL A 268 -12.35 -4.33 -20.55
N SER A 269 -12.70 -5.29 -21.40
CA SER A 269 -13.82 -5.18 -22.35
C SER A 269 -15.17 -4.84 -21.72
N LYS A 270 -15.43 -5.30 -20.48
CA LYS A 270 -16.66 -4.96 -19.74
C LYS A 270 -16.62 -3.54 -19.18
N SER A 271 -15.46 -3.06 -18.74
CA SER A 271 -15.31 -1.69 -18.24
C SER A 271 -15.28 -0.66 -19.36
N ASP A 272 -14.79 -1.02 -20.55
CA ASP A 272 -14.76 -0.12 -21.71
C ASP A 272 -16.16 0.43 -22.06
N SER A 273 -17.12 -0.47 -22.27
CA SER A 273 -18.50 -0.07 -22.59
C SER A 273 -19.11 0.76 -21.45
N ALA A 274 -18.90 0.37 -20.19
CA ALA A 274 -19.42 1.12 -19.06
C ALA A 274 -18.81 2.52 -18.93
N VAL A 275 -17.51 2.66 -19.21
CA VAL A 275 -16.81 3.97 -19.21
C VAL A 275 -17.34 4.87 -20.34
N GLU A 276 -17.59 4.33 -21.52
CA GLU A 276 -18.22 5.07 -22.62
C GLU A 276 -19.63 5.54 -22.26
N ASP A 277 -20.45 4.67 -21.68
CA ASP A 277 -21.80 4.99 -21.22
C ASP A 277 -21.78 6.09 -20.13
N LEU A 278 -20.82 6.03 -19.17
CA LEU A 278 -20.65 7.04 -18.14
C LEU A 278 -20.30 8.42 -18.75
N ARG A 279 -19.40 8.44 -19.74
CA ARG A 279 -19.04 9.68 -20.46
C ARG A 279 -20.22 10.24 -21.24
N ALA A 280 -20.96 9.38 -21.96
CA ALA A 280 -22.15 9.75 -22.71
C ALA A 280 -23.26 10.31 -21.81
N ALA A 281 -23.36 9.81 -20.58
CA ALA A 281 -24.29 10.32 -19.57
C ALA A 281 -23.81 11.62 -18.87
N GLY A 282 -22.65 12.19 -19.25
CA GLY A 282 -22.12 13.43 -18.72
C GLY A 282 -21.36 13.29 -17.39
N ASN A 283 -21.00 12.06 -16.99
CA ASN A 283 -20.16 11.86 -15.82
C ASN A 283 -18.69 12.19 -16.12
N PRO A 284 -17.97 12.87 -15.22
CA PRO A 284 -16.53 13.06 -15.35
C PRO A 284 -15.80 11.73 -15.18
N VAL A 285 -15.01 11.35 -16.16
CA VAL A 285 -14.19 10.13 -16.14
C VAL A 285 -12.76 10.50 -16.49
N ILE A 286 -11.83 10.22 -15.56
CA ILE A 286 -10.37 10.32 -15.75
C ILE A 286 -9.85 8.91 -15.99
N GLN A 287 -9.11 8.72 -17.09
CA GLN A 287 -8.47 7.45 -17.38
C GLN A 287 -6.97 7.54 -17.15
N LEU A 288 -6.44 6.57 -16.41
CA LEU A 288 -5.01 6.39 -16.14
C LEU A 288 -4.60 5.00 -16.63
N SER A 289 -3.47 4.92 -17.34
CA SER A 289 -2.98 3.66 -17.90
C SER A 289 -1.55 3.38 -17.45
N LEU A 290 -1.31 2.14 -17.08
CA LEU A 290 -0.01 1.56 -16.76
C LEU A 290 0.43 0.67 -17.92
N GLY A 291 1.64 0.88 -18.45
CA GLY A 291 2.19 0.06 -19.52
C GLY A 291 2.65 -1.31 -19.07
N ASP A 292 3.14 -1.41 -17.83
CA ASP A 292 3.48 -2.67 -17.18
C ASP A 292 3.24 -2.62 -15.66
N ARG A 293 3.40 -3.78 -14.98
CA ARG A 293 3.13 -3.90 -13.53
C ARG A 293 4.01 -3.01 -12.66
N TYR A 294 5.23 -2.68 -13.09
CA TYR A 294 6.16 -1.84 -12.32
C TYR A 294 5.76 -0.37 -12.34
N ASP A 295 4.91 0.06 -13.29
CA ASP A 295 4.35 1.40 -13.30
C ASP A 295 3.45 1.68 -12.09
N ILE A 296 3.09 0.64 -11.32
CA ILE A 296 2.44 0.81 -10.02
C ILE A 296 3.27 1.66 -9.05
N GLY A 297 4.61 1.65 -9.16
CA GLY A 297 5.50 2.53 -8.42
C GLY A 297 5.26 4.01 -8.76
N SER A 298 5.06 4.32 -10.04
CA SER A 298 4.67 5.65 -10.50
C SER A 298 3.29 6.06 -10.00
N GLU A 299 2.34 5.11 -9.98
CA GLU A 299 0.98 5.38 -9.50
C GLU A 299 0.93 5.63 -8.00
N PHE A 300 1.67 4.90 -7.18
CA PHE A 300 1.79 5.22 -5.76
C PHE A 300 2.23 6.67 -5.56
N TYR A 301 3.31 7.09 -6.21
CA TYR A 301 3.80 8.46 -6.10
C TYR A 301 2.82 9.49 -6.68
N ARG A 302 2.18 9.20 -7.83
CA ARG A 302 1.16 10.07 -8.44
C ARG A 302 0.01 10.36 -7.48
N TRP A 303 -0.52 9.32 -6.85
CA TRP A 303 -1.69 9.46 -5.97
C TRP A 303 -1.33 10.15 -4.65
N GLU A 304 -0.15 9.88 -4.08
CA GLU A 304 0.36 10.59 -2.91
C GLU A 304 0.51 12.09 -3.21
N TYR A 305 1.11 12.43 -4.34
CA TYR A 305 1.27 13.81 -4.78
C TYR A 305 -0.08 14.47 -5.10
N ALA A 306 -0.96 13.79 -5.82
CA ALA A 306 -2.31 14.29 -6.13
C ALA A 306 -3.13 14.55 -4.86
N THR A 307 -3.01 13.69 -3.85
CA THR A 307 -3.67 13.87 -2.55
C THR A 307 -3.13 15.11 -1.83
N ALA A 308 -1.83 15.36 -1.89
CA ALA A 308 -1.23 16.56 -1.33
C ALA A 308 -1.74 17.83 -2.04
N VAL A 309 -1.85 17.81 -3.37
CA VAL A 309 -2.42 18.92 -4.15
C VAL A 309 -3.90 19.10 -3.84
N ALA A 310 -4.67 18.03 -3.76
CA ALA A 310 -6.09 18.10 -3.40
C ALA A 310 -6.29 18.72 -2.00
N GLY A 311 -5.47 18.33 -1.02
CA GLY A 311 -5.49 18.94 0.31
C GLY A 311 -5.23 20.44 0.27
N ALA A 312 -4.24 20.88 -0.53
CA ALA A 312 -3.94 22.30 -0.70
C ALA A 312 -5.09 23.09 -1.34
N VAL A 313 -5.76 22.54 -2.36
CA VAL A 313 -6.92 23.16 -3.00
C VAL A 313 -8.12 23.22 -2.05
N MET A 314 -8.38 22.16 -1.31
CA MET A 314 -9.46 22.07 -0.32
C MET A 314 -9.15 22.81 0.99
N GLU A 315 -7.95 23.38 1.13
CA GLU A 315 -7.49 24.07 2.34
C GLU A 315 -7.54 23.16 3.60
N VAL A 316 -7.15 21.90 3.46
CA VAL A 316 -6.96 20.97 4.57
C VAL A 316 -5.53 20.46 4.57
N ASN A 317 -4.96 20.15 5.76
CA ASN A 317 -3.63 19.55 5.82
C ASN A 317 -3.72 18.02 5.58
N PRO A 318 -3.28 17.52 4.40
CA PRO A 318 -3.41 16.11 4.08
C PRO A 318 -2.44 15.21 4.84
N PHE A 319 -1.43 15.78 5.50
CA PHE A 319 -0.38 15.04 6.20
C PHE A 319 -0.67 14.83 7.68
N ASP A 320 -1.53 15.65 8.29
CA ASP A 320 -1.90 15.49 9.68
C ASP A 320 -2.70 14.20 9.90
N GLN A 321 -2.47 13.56 11.04
CA GLN A 321 -3.33 12.49 11.53
C GLN A 321 -4.30 13.11 12.54
N PRO A 322 -5.64 13.01 12.33
CA PRO A 322 -6.60 13.40 13.36
C PRO A 322 -6.39 12.51 14.58
N ASN A 323 -6.29 13.15 15.75
CA ASN A 323 -6.24 12.47 17.05
C ASN A 323 -7.64 12.01 17.46
#